data_8bddb17971d7f0ddb4737b46e1fc698c
#
_entry.id   8bddb17971d7f0ddb4737b46e1fc698c
#
_cell.length_a   1.000
_cell.length_b   1.000
_cell.length_c   1.000
_cell.angle_alpha   90.00
_cell.angle_beta   90.00
_cell.angle_gamma   90.00
#
_symmetry.space_group_name_H-M   'P 1'
#
loop_
_entity.id
_entity.type
_entity.pdbx_description
1 polymer ?
#
loop_
_entity_poly.entity_id
_entity_poly.type
_entity_poly.pdbx_seq_one_letter_code
_entity_poly.pdbx_strand_id
1 'polypeptide(L)'
;MSRKLKKMLLCLLLIAALCVVYELWLAPYLAVLNGEPVQDSTQAEVSEVPGITVQARGDAGNGGTEGKEAAEPQISVTQKELGMDDNKITYFEIDIQVSDATDLKAALAHDKYGQNISDTMSDIAGEHNAALAVNGDFYGYRSDGIVIRNGVLYRDVPTDRECLVLYRDGTMDTVRENTTSGQALLDAGAWNVLSFGPVLVEDGKAREGLKEAYKVDGLNVSISGPEPRTAIGYLGPNHFLILVVDGRQTGYSRGMDFEELAKVFVEHGCTLAYNQDGGGSVTLYQDGEIVNSPCPVVSNEL
;
A
#
# COMPACT_ATOMS: atom_id res chain seq x y z
N MET A 1 31.93 28.40 41.08
CA MET A 1 31.48 27.03 41.37
C MET A 1 32.66 26.14 41.69
N SER A 2 32.67 25.53 42.88
CA SER A 2 33.85 24.75 43.34
C SER A 2 34.05 23.49 42.47
N ARG A 3 35.30 22.97 42.37
CA ARG A 3 35.62 21.74 41.62
C ARG A 3 34.78 20.54 42.09
N LYS A 4 34.41 20.47 43.38
CA LYS A 4 33.57 19.43 43.95
C LYS A 4 32.13 19.53 43.41
N LEU A 5 31.58 20.75 43.30
CA LEU A 5 30.21 20.98 42.79
C LEU A 5 30.09 20.64 41.30
N LYS A 6 31.13 20.96 40.48
CA LYS A 6 31.17 20.57 39.06
C LYS A 6 31.23 19.06 38.87
N LYS A 7 32.00 18.32 39.68
CA LYS A 7 32.02 16.85 39.63
C LYS A 7 30.70 16.23 40.03
N MET A 8 30.06 16.76 41.07
CA MET A 8 28.75 16.29 41.53
C MET A 8 27.67 16.51 40.46
N LEU A 9 27.66 17.68 39.80
CA LEU A 9 26.72 17.98 38.72
C LEU A 9 26.95 17.06 37.51
N LEU A 10 28.19 16.78 37.17
CA LEU A 10 28.54 15.86 36.07
C LEU A 10 28.07 14.42 36.38
N CYS A 11 28.24 13.94 37.62
CA CYS A 11 27.74 12.63 38.04
C CYS A 11 26.21 12.56 37.96
N LEU A 12 25.51 13.60 38.37
CA LEU A 12 24.04 13.65 38.27
C LEU A 12 23.55 13.63 36.83
N LEU A 13 24.23 14.33 35.92
CA LEU A 13 23.92 14.31 34.50
C LEU A 13 24.16 12.93 33.84
N LEU A 14 25.23 12.25 34.25
CA LEU A 14 25.53 10.88 33.78
C LEU A 14 24.50 9.88 34.30
N ILE A 15 24.06 9.99 35.55
CA ILE A 15 23.03 9.12 36.11
C ILE A 15 21.70 9.37 35.38
N ALA A 16 21.33 10.64 35.15
CA ALA A 16 20.11 10.96 34.38
C ALA A 16 20.16 10.40 32.96
N ALA A 17 21.30 10.51 32.27
CA ALA A 17 21.47 9.94 30.95
C ALA A 17 21.36 8.40 30.95
N LEU A 18 21.93 7.73 31.96
CA LEU A 18 21.83 6.27 32.13
C LEU A 18 20.38 5.83 32.44
N CYS A 19 19.65 6.60 33.25
CA CYS A 19 18.22 6.32 33.50
C CYS A 19 17.39 6.43 32.22
N VAL A 20 17.63 7.45 31.40
CA VAL A 20 16.93 7.60 30.10
C VAL A 20 17.24 6.43 29.16
N VAL A 21 18.50 6.00 29.10
CA VAL A 21 18.88 4.84 28.28
C VAL A 21 18.23 3.55 28.83
N TYR A 22 18.16 3.38 30.14
CA TYR A 22 17.51 2.23 30.76
C TYR A 22 16.02 2.20 30.42
N GLU A 23 15.29 3.30 30.66
CA GLU A 23 13.84 3.38 30.42
C GLU A 23 13.48 3.24 28.93
N LEU A 24 14.25 3.84 28.03
CA LEU A 24 13.94 3.83 26.59
C LEU A 24 14.39 2.55 25.88
N TRP A 25 15.47 1.91 26.35
CA TRP A 25 16.12 0.82 25.61
C TRP A 25 16.15 -0.51 26.36
N LEU A 26 16.48 -0.50 27.65
CA LEU A 26 16.73 -1.75 28.38
C LEU A 26 15.48 -2.28 29.07
N ALA A 27 14.63 -1.42 29.62
CA ALA A 27 13.42 -1.84 30.33
C ALA A 27 12.42 -2.56 29.43
N PRO A 28 12.10 -2.07 28.21
CA PRO A 28 11.25 -2.79 27.28
C PRO A 28 11.81 -4.15 26.86
N TYR A 29 13.13 -4.21 26.61
CA TYR A 29 13.81 -5.45 26.25
C TYR A 29 13.79 -6.50 27.38
N LEU A 30 14.00 -6.07 28.63
CA LEU A 30 13.94 -6.94 29.81
C LEU A 30 12.52 -7.39 30.12
N ALA A 31 11.50 -6.55 29.89
CA ALA A 31 10.09 -6.92 30.06
C ALA A 31 9.70 -8.05 29.10
N VAL A 32 10.14 -8.00 27.84
CA VAL A 32 9.92 -9.07 26.86
C VAL A 32 10.60 -10.39 27.30
N LEU A 33 11.82 -10.31 27.84
CA LEU A 33 12.56 -11.49 28.32
C LEU A 33 11.93 -12.14 29.57
N ASN A 34 11.26 -11.36 30.41
CA ASN A 34 10.62 -11.82 31.64
C ASN A 34 9.18 -12.28 31.45
N GLY A 35 8.63 -12.20 30.23
CA GLY A 35 7.26 -12.63 29.94
C GLY A 35 6.17 -11.77 30.60
N GLU A 36 6.49 -10.54 31.01
CA GLU A 36 5.49 -9.60 31.51
C GLU A 36 4.67 -9.05 30.36
N PRO A 37 3.32 -8.97 30.47
CA PRO A 37 2.52 -8.37 29.42
C PRO A 37 2.89 -6.89 29.32
N VAL A 38 3.45 -6.48 28.17
CA VAL A 38 3.64 -5.06 27.84
C VAL A 38 2.25 -4.43 27.89
N GLN A 39 2.02 -3.49 28.81
CA GLN A 39 0.80 -2.69 28.80
C GLN A 39 0.78 -1.91 27.49
N ASP A 40 -0.14 -2.29 26.62
CA ASP A 40 -0.42 -1.66 25.35
C ASP A 40 -0.98 -0.25 25.61
N SER A 41 -0.12 0.74 25.61
CA SER A 41 -0.45 2.16 25.68
C SER A 41 0.09 2.90 24.47
N THR A 42 -0.09 2.31 23.29
CA THR A 42 -0.07 3.04 22.01
C THR A 42 -0.78 2.14 20.99
N GLN A 43 -2.00 2.52 20.61
CA GLN A 43 -2.46 2.23 19.28
C GLN A 43 -1.35 2.79 18.37
N ALA A 44 -0.57 1.91 17.74
CA ALA A 44 0.39 2.31 16.74
C ALA A 44 -0.44 2.97 15.64
N GLU A 45 -0.33 4.29 15.51
CA GLU A 45 -0.85 5.01 14.35
C GLU A 45 -0.15 4.41 13.14
N VAL A 46 -0.90 3.61 12.39
CA VAL A 46 -0.47 3.09 11.08
C VAL A 46 -0.39 4.30 10.17
N SER A 47 0.82 4.78 9.89
CA SER A 47 1.01 5.86 8.91
C SER A 47 0.79 5.29 7.53
N GLU A 48 -0.38 5.53 6.94
CA GLU A 48 -0.76 4.95 5.68
C GLU A 48 -0.53 5.89 4.50
N VAL A 49 -0.15 5.26 3.38
CA VAL A 49 0.10 5.89 2.10
C VAL A 49 -1.22 5.98 1.33
N PRO A 50 -1.48 7.09 0.59
CA PRO A 50 -2.69 7.23 -0.20
C PRO A 50 -3.00 6.02 -1.07
N GLY A 51 -4.26 5.59 -1.10
CA GLY A 51 -4.69 4.35 -1.70
C GLY A 51 -5.58 4.49 -2.94
N ILE A 52 -5.92 3.33 -3.52
CA ILE A 52 -6.97 3.21 -4.52
C ILE A 52 -8.29 3.00 -3.78
N THR A 53 -9.30 3.81 -4.08
CA THR A 53 -10.65 3.69 -3.53
C THR A 53 -11.65 3.35 -4.63
N VAL A 54 -12.64 2.54 -4.28
CA VAL A 54 -13.82 2.32 -5.10
C VAL A 54 -14.99 3.02 -4.40
N GLN A 55 -15.58 4.04 -5.03
CA GLN A 55 -16.69 4.75 -4.44
C GLN A 55 -18.00 4.01 -4.67
N ALA A 56 -18.82 3.89 -3.61
CA ALA A 56 -20.24 3.63 -3.78
C ALA A 56 -20.89 4.87 -4.41
N ARG A 57 -21.75 4.67 -5.41
CA ARG A 57 -22.55 5.77 -5.96
C ARG A 57 -23.68 6.07 -4.97
N GLY A 58 -23.49 7.13 -4.19
CA GLY A 58 -24.58 7.64 -3.34
C GLY A 58 -25.73 8.13 -4.19
N ASP A 59 -26.97 8.08 -3.66
CA ASP A 59 -28.18 8.62 -4.29
C ASP A 59 -27.93 10.04 -4.81
N ALA A 60 -27.76 10.17 -6.11
CA ALA A 60 -27.71 11.47 -6.79
C ALA A 60 -29.10 12.05 -6.74
N GLY A 61 -29.32 13.00 -5.83
CA GLY A 61 -30.55 13.80 -5.74
C GLY A 61 -30.94 14.34 -7.11
N ASN A 62 -32.09 13.92 -7.54
CA ASN A 62 -32.95 14.29 -8.65
C ASN A 62 -32.56 15.60 -9.38
N GLY A 63 -31.88 15.50 -10.52
CA GLY A 63 -31.65 16.58 -11.46
C GLY A 63 -31.55 16.02 -12.88
N GLY A 64 -32.68 15.95 -13.57
CA GLY A 64 -32.90 15.26 -14.82
C GLY A 64 -31.92 15.57 -15.95
N THR A 65 -31.37 14.49 -16.48
CA THR A 65 -31.10 14.23 -17.89
C THR A 65 -31.17 12.71 -18.04
N GLU A 66 -31.94 12.22 -19.00
CA GLU A 66 -32.03 10.80 -19.36
C GLU A 66 -30.67 10.30 -19.88
N GLY A 67 -29.80 9.93 -18.95
CA GLY A 67 -28.55 9.21 -19.17
C GLY A 67 -28.71 7.83 -18.54
N LYS A 68 -28.28 6.78 -19.25
CA LYS A 68 -28.26 5.41 -18.82
C LYS A 68 -27.70 5.37 -17.38
N GLU A 69 -28.53 4.99 -16.43
CA GLU A 69 -28.12 4.85 -15.02
C GLU A 69 -26.94 3.87 -14.99
N ALA A 70 -25.75 4.37 -14.62
CA ALA A 70 -24.56 3.54 -14.59
C ALA A 70 -24.71 2.55 -13.44
N ALA A 71 -24.47 1.28 -13.72
CA ALA A 71 -24.62 0.22 -12.72
C ALA A 71 -23.63 0.42 -11.56
N GLU A 72 -24.05 0.10 -10.34
CA GLU A 72 -23.20 0.08 -9.16
C GLU A 72 -21.98 -0.85 -9.37
N PRO A 73 -20.80 -0.50 -8.82
CA PRO A 73 -19.65 -1.38 -8.79
C PRO A 73 -20.01 -2.74 -8.18
N GLN A 74 -19.59 -3.82 -8.83
CA GLN A 74 -19.68 -5.16 -8.25
C GLN A 74 -18.35 -5.46 -7.57
N ILE A 75 -18.38 -5.63 -6.26
CA ILE A 75 -17.19 -5.90 -5.43
C ILE A 75 -17.43 -7.20 -4.67
N SER A 76 -16.49 -8.14 -4.79
CA SER A 76 -16.49 -9.38 -4.01
C SER A 76 -15.16 -9.51 -3.28
N VAL A 77 -15.20 -9.60 -1.94
CA VAL A 77 -14.02 -9.79 -1.09
C VAL A 77 -14.07 -11.20 -0.51
N THR A 78 -13.02 -11.98 -0.72
CA THR A 78 -12.91 -13.35 -0.22
C THR A 78 -11.58 -13.55 0.49
N GLN A 79 -11.61 -13.87 1.78
CA GLN A 79 -10.41 -14.28 2.51
C GLN A 79 -10.02 -15.71 2.12
N LYS A 80 -8.73 -15.91 1.91
CA LYS A 80 -8.10 -17.18 1.57
C LYS A 80 -6.96 -17.51 2.51
N GLU A 81 -6.67 -18.79 2.64
CA GLU A 81 -5.53 -19.28 3.40
C GLU A 81 -4.75 -20.31 2.58
N LEU A 82 -3.42 -20.24 2.63
CA LEU A 82 -2.50 -21.21 2.04
C LEU A 82 -1.50 -21.68 3.08
N GLY A 83 -0.96 -22.88 2.89
CA GLY A 83 0.06 -23.43 3.78
C GLY A 83 -0.48 -23.79 5.17
N MET A 84 0.43 -24.14 6.07
CA MET A 84 0.16 -24.49 7.48
C MET A 84 1.34 -24.05 8.34
N ASP A 85 1.10 -23.91 9.63
CA ASP A 85 2.11 -23.55 10.64
C ASP A 85 2.89 -22.28 10.26
N ASP A 86 4.20 -22.29 10.31
CA ASP A 86 5.06 -21.14 9.97
C ASP A 86 5.02 -20.76 8.48
N ASN A 87 4.46 -21.63 7.62
CA ASN A 87 4.27 -21.34 6.19
C ASN A 87 2.86 -20.85 5.86
N LYS A 88 2.04 -20.58 6.87
CA LYS A 88 0.69 -20.08 6.68
C LYS A 88 0.73 -18.68 6.03
N ILE A 89 -0.18 -18.49 5.08
CA ILE A 89 -0.42 -17.23 4.37
C ILE A 89 -1.91 -16.94 4.45
N THR A 90 -2.28 -15.78 4.92
CA THR A 90 -3.65 -15.26 4.88
C THR A 90 -3.69 -14.09 3.90
N TYR A 91 -4.62 -14.11 2.95
CA TYR A 91 -4.76 -13.07 1.95
C TYR A 91 -6.20 -12.90 1.52
N PHE A 92 -6.48 -11.79 0.85
CA PHE A 92 -7.81 -11.42 0.37
C PHE A 92 -7.77 -11.28 -1.15
N GLU A 93 -8.71 -11.93 -1.82
CA GLU A 93 -9.01 -11.77 -3.23
C GLU A 93 -10.18 -10.79 -3.35
N ILE A 94 -9.97 -9.68 -4.04
CA ILE A 94 -10.96 -8.65 -4.25
C ILE A 94 -11.22 -8.57 -5.75
N ASP A 95 -12.33 -9.13 -6.19
CA ASP A 95 -12.81 -9.04 -7.57
C ASP A 95 -13.67 -7.78 -7.72
N ILE A 96 -13.30 -6.91 -8.67
CA ILE A 96 -13.93 -5.62 -8.88
C ILE A 96 -14.34 -5.47 -10.34
N GLN A 97 -15.63 -5.36 -10.60
CA GLN A 97 -16.16 -5.01 -11.91
C GLN A 97 -16.92 -3.70 -11.83
N VAL A 98 -16.48 -2.72 -12.60
CA VAL A 98 -17.10 -1.39 -12.66
C VAL A 98 -17.72 -1.14 -14.02
N SER A 99 -18.72 -0.26 -14.09
CA SER A 99 -19.27 0.18 -15.36
C SER A 99 -18.50 1.34 -15.99
N ASP A 100 -17.69 2.03 -15.17
CA ASP A 100 -16.84 3.16 -15.53
C ASP A 100 -15.55 3.06 -14.73
N ALA A 101 -14.39 2.97 -15.40
CA ALA A 101 -13.09 2.87 -14.74
C ALA A 101 -12.77 4.09 -13.87
N THR A 102 -13.45 5.22 -14.06
CA THR A 102 -13.27 6.41 -13.23
C THR A 102 -13.89 6.26 -11.84
N ASP A 103 -14.61 5.16 -11.56
CA ASP A 103 -15.04 4.78 -10.22
C ASP A 103 -13.86 4.24 -9.37
N LEU A 104 -12.76 3.77 -10.01
CA LEU A 104 -11.50 3.48 -9.31
C LEU A 104 -10.72 4.77 -9.14
N LYS A 105 -10.84 5.39 -7.98
CA LYS A 105 -10.20 6.68 -7.68
C LYS A 105 -8.95 6.51 -6.83
N ALA A 106 -8.01 7.40 -7.03
CA ALA A 106 -6.92 7.59 -6.09
C ALA A 106 -7.32 8.67 -5.09
N ALA A 107 -7.27 8.35 -3.81
CA ALA A 107 -7.50 9.29 -2.73
C ALA A 107 -6.15 9.76 -2.14
N LEU A 108 -6.04 11.02 -1.81
CA LEU A 108 -4.86 11.62 -1.20
C LEU A 108 -5.17 11.95 0.26
N ALA A 109 -4.23 11.73 1.17
CA ALA A 109 -4.37 12.15 2.55
C ALA A 109 -4.70 13.66 2.63
N HIS A 110 -5.79 14.00 3.35
CA HIS A 110 -6.29 15.37 3.48
C HIS A 110 -6.57 16.09 2.13
N ASP A 111 -6.85 15.34 1.07
CA ASP A 111 -7.01 15.86 -0.31
C ASP A 111 -5.81 16.68 -0.81
N LYS A 112 -4.61 16.40 -0.28
CA LYS A 112 -3.41 17.17 -0.61
C LYS A 112 -2.35 16.30 -1.27
N TYR A 113 -1.86 16.76 -2.41
CA TYR A 113 -0.64 16.22 -2.98
C TYR A 113 0.59 16.84 -2.31
N GLY A 114 1.54 16.01 -1.89
CA GLY A 114 2.79 16.48 -1.27
C GLY A 114 3.65 15.32 -0.79
N GLN A 115 4.81 15.64 -0.21
CA GLN A 115 5.69 14.68 0.43
C GLN A 115 5.40 14.60 1.93
N ASN A 116 5.52 13.39 2.49
CA ASN A 116 5.32 13.11 3.93
C ASN A 116 3.95 13.59 4.45
N ILE A 117 2.92 13.52 3.60
CA ILE A 117 1.53 13.74 3.99
C ILE A 117 0.89 12.35 4.08
N SER A 118 0.45 11.98 5.28
CA SER A 118 -0.17 10.68 5.57
C SER A 118 -1.42 10.86 6.41
N ASP A 119 -2.31 9.90 6.33
CA ASP A 119 -3.51 9.79 7.15
C ASP A 119 -3.89 8.31 7.25
N THR A 120 -4.81 7.95 8.15
CA THR A 120 -5.25 6.57 8.25
C THR A 120 -6.12 6.16 7.06
N MET A 121 -6.09 4.88 6.69
CA MET A 121 -6.95 4.38 5.62
C MET A 121 -8.43 4.62 5.93
N SER A 122 -8.83 4.46 7.19
CA SER A 122 -10.21 4.68 7.63
C SER A 122 -10.65 6.12 7.43
N ASP A 123 -9.78 7.09 7.73
CA ASP A 123 -10.09 8.50 7.55
C ASP A 123 -10.15 8.86 6.06
N ILE A 124 -9.14 8.45 5.27
CA ILE A 124 -9.12 8.66 3.81
C ILE A 124 -10.37 8.03 3.16
N ALA A 125 -10.67 6.78 3.47
CA ALA A 125 -11.81 6.07 2.89
C ALA A 125 -13.14 6.70 3.32
N GLY A 126 -13.26 7.10 4.60
CA GLY A 126 -14.45 7.76 5.15
C GLY A 126 -14.71 9.13 4.52
N GLU A 127 -13.69 9.98 4.36
CA GLU A 127 -13.79 11.29 3.71
C GLU A 127 -14.25 11.18 2.25
N HIS A 128 -13.89 10.08 1.57
CA HIS A 128 -14.26 9.83 0.17
C HIS A 128 -15.48 8.94 -0.01
N ASN A 129 -16.19 8.54 1.07
CA ASN A 129 -17.30 7.59 1.02
C ASN A 129 -16.98 6.34 0.21
N ALA A 130 -15.81 5.77 0.43
CA ALA A 130 -15.36 4.60 -0.29
C ALA A 130 -16.07 3.34 0.21
N ALA A 131 -16.62 2.53 -0.70
CA ALA A 131 -17.11 1.20 -0.38
C ALA A 131 -15.95 0.24 -0.11
N LEU A 132 -14.81 0.46 -0.78
CA LEU A 132 -13.57 -0.31 -0.62
C LEU A 132 -12.38 0.61 -0.82
N ALA A 133 -11.32 0.40 -0.03
CA ALA A 133 -10.03 1.06 -0.24
C ALA A 133 -8.86 0.12 0.07
N VAL A 134 -7.77 0.29 -0.68
CA VAL A 134 -6.48 -0.38 -0.44
C VAL A 134 -5.35 0.63 -0.61
N ASN A 135 -4.20 0.38 0.03
CA ASN A 135 -3.02 1.22 -0.17
C ASN A 135 -2.54 1.19 -1.64
N GLY A 136 -1.92 2.27 -2.09
CA GLY A 136 -1.39 2.44 -3.44
C GLY A 136 0.13 2.33 -3.51
N ASP A 137 0.75 3.32 -4.17
CA ASP A 137 2.19 3.42 -4.35
C ASP A 137 2.86 4.36 -3.35
N PHE A 138 4.17 4.46 -3.43
CA PHE A 138 5.05 5.16 -2.49
C PHE A 138 5.37 6.61 -2.93
N TYR A 139 4.49 7.29 -3.68
CA TYR A 139 4.79 8.59 -4.31
C TYR A 139 5.16 9.68 -3.31
N GLY A 140 4.60 9.68 -2.12
CA GLY A 140 4.78 10.70 -1.07
C GLY A 140 6.18 10.71 -0.44
N TYR A 141 6.95 9.65 -0.63
CA TYR A 141 8.32 9.51 -0.11
C TYR A 141 9.39 9.62 -1.20
N ARG A 142 9.00 9.96 -2.43
CA ARG A 142 9.89 10.16 -3.59
C ARG A 142 9.72 11.54 -4.17
N SER A 143 10.79 12.05 -4.81
CA SER A 143 10.79 13.29 -5.58
C SER A 143 10.71 13.07 -7.09
N ASP A 144 10.77 11.80 -7.54
CA ASP A 144 10.76 11.38 -8.93
C ASP A 144 9.57 10.47 -9.26
N GLY A 145 9.48 10.05 -10.52
CA GLY A 145 8.39 9.24 -11.08
C GLY A 145 7.26 10.08 -11.68
N ILE A 146 6.44 9.45 -12.49
CA ILE A 146 5.22 10.05 -13.04
C ILE A 146 4.07 9.80 -12.06
N VAL A 147 3.37 10.86 -11.67
CA VAL A 147 2.20 10.78 -10.78
C VAL A 147 1.00 11.43 -11.43
N ILE A 148 0.04 10.60 -11.83
CA ILE A 148 -1.30 11.03 -12.30
C ILE A 148 -2.32 10.41 -11.34
N ARG A 149 -3.24 11.24 -10.81
CA ARG A 149 -4.34 10.79 -9.96
C ARG A 149 -5.64 11.40 -10.47
N ASN A 150 -6.62 10.55 -10.74
CA ASN A 150 -7.94 10.95 -11.22
C ASN A 150 -7.86 11.90 -12.44
N GLY A 151 -6.91 11.63 -13.36
CA GLY A 151 -6.72 12.43 -14.56
C GLY A 151 -6.04 13.78 -14.34
N VAL A 152 -5.42 13.99 -13.18
CA VAL A 152 -4.62 15.21 -12.89
C VAL A 152 -3.15 14.81 -12.79
N LEU A 153 -2.29 15.50 -13.53
CA LEU A 153 -0.83 15.33 -13.48
C LEU A 153 -0.25 16.15 -12.33
N TYR A 154 0.33 15.46 -11.36
CA TYR A 154 0.95 16.05 -10.17
C TYR A 154 2.48 16.11 -10.27
N ARG A 155 3.10 15.11 -10.95
CA ARG A 155 4.56 15.05 -11.12
C ARG A 155 4.90 14.38 -12.44
N ASP A 156 5.89 14.96 -13.16
CA ASP A 156 6.41 14.44 -14.42
C ASP A 156 7.95 14.46 -14.37
N VAL A 157 8.51 13.55 -13.59
CA VAL A 157 9.96 13.34 -13.44
C VAL A 157 10.25 11.88 -13.70
N PRO A 158 10.20 11.43 -14.97
CA PRO A 158 10.27 10.01 -15.32
C PRO A 158 11.62 9.39 -14.94
N THR A 159 11.57 8.13 -14.55
CA THR A 159 12.73 7.29 -14.20
C THR A 159 12.82 6.09 -15.14
N ASP A 160 13.68 5.12 -14.84
CA ASP A 160 13.73 3.85 -15.55
C ASP A 160 12.78 2.78 -14.98
N ARG A 161 11.94 3.14 -13.98
CA ARG A 161 10.92 2.24 -13.44
C ARG A 161 9.81 1.98 -14.44
N GLU A 162 9.17 0.84 -14.29
CA GLU A 162 7.89 0.54 -14.93
C GLU A 162 6.77 1.05 -14.03
N CYS A 163 5.86 1.85 -14.57
CA CYS A 163 4.66 2.30 -13.88
C CYS A 163 3.43 1.58 -14.41
N LEU A 164 2.43 1.42 -13.55
CA LEU A 164 1.10 0.97 -13.91
C LEU A 164 0.29 2.16 -14.38
N VAL A 165 -0.42 1.99 -15.50
CA VAL A 165 -1.36 2.97 -16.06
C VAL A 165 -2.75 2.36 -16.10
N LEU A 166 -3.70 2.96 -15.40
CA LEU A 166 -5.13 2.69 -15.52
C LEU A 166 -5.72 3.78 -16.41
N TYR A 167 -6.35 3.38 -17.51
CA TYR A 167 -6.97 4.29 -18.46
C TYR A 167 -8.46 4.49 -18.18
N ARG A 168 -9.01 5.61 -18.65
CA ARG A 168 -10.45 5.93 -18.52
C ARG A 168 -11.39 4.96 -19.25
N ASP A 169 -10.90 4.27 -20.25
CA ASP A 169 -11.63 3.25 -20.99
C ASP A 169 -11.68 1.89 -20.28
N GLY A 170 -11.11 1.81 -19.08
CA GLY A 170 -11.06 0.59 -18.28
C GLY A 170 -9.95 -0.37 -18.65
N THR A 171 -9.05 0.01 -19.55
CA THR A 171 -7.86 -0.78 -19.85
C THR A 171 -6.75 -0.48 -18.84
N MET A 172 -5.83 -1.43 -18.68
CA MET A 172 -4.67 -1.33 -17.80
C MET A 172 -3.42 -1.78 -18.55
N ASP A 173 -2.33 -1.05 -18.41
CA ASP A 173 -1.04 -1.36 -19.03
C ASP A 173 0.11 -0.97 -18.12
N THR A 174 1.31 -1.42 -18.45
CA THR A 174 2.56 -1.00 -17.81
C THR A 174 3.46 -0.33 -18.82
N VAL A 175 4.07 0.78 -18.40
CA VAL A 175 4.92 1.61 -19.26
C VAL A 175 6.21 1.92 -18.51
N ARG A 176 7.35 1.83 -19.21
CA ARG A 176 8.63 2.29 -18.68
C ARG A 176 8.64 3.84 -18.71
N GLU A 177 8.74 4.47 -17.56
CA GLU A 177 8.56 5.94 -17.42
C GLU A 177 9.50 6.74 -18.34
N ASN A 178 10.76 6.33 -18.49
CA ASN A 178 11.75 7.03 -19.33
C ASN A 178 11.49 6.95 -20.85
N THR A 179 10.45 6.21 -21.28
CA THR A 179 10.01 6.13 -22.68
C THR A 179 8.81 7.02 -22.98
N THR A 180 8.28 7.72 -21.99
CA THR A 180 7.07 8.54 -22.10
C THR A 180 7.16 9.81 -21.23
N SER A 181 6.07 10.55 -21.12
CA SER A 181 5.90 11.65 -20.18
C SER A 181 4.50 11.60 -19.56
N GLY A 182 4.32 12.26 -18.41
CA GLY A 182 3.02 12.37 -17.78
C GLY A 182 1.98 13.01 -18.69
N GLN A 183 2.37 14.04 -19.48
CA GLN A 183 1.48 14.67 -20.43
C GLN A 183 1.07 13.71 -21.55
N ALA A 184 2.01 12.93 -22.10
CA ALA A 184 1.68 11.95 -23.14
C ALA A 184 0.73 10.85 -22.64
N LEU A 185 0.89 10.42 -21.39
CA LEU A 185 -0.03 9.47 -20.76
C LEU A 185 -1.43 10.08 -20.55
N LEU A 186 -1.53 11.35 -20.12
CA LEU A 186 -2.80 12.06 -20.03
C LEU A 186 -3.51 12.17 -21.37
N ASP A 187 -2.77 12.54 -22.42
CA ASP A 187 -3.30 12.68 -23.78
C ASP A 187 -3.79 11.31 -24.33
N ALA A 188 -3.18 10.21 -23.87
CA ALA A 188 -3.61 8.84 -24.14
C ALA A 188 -4.80 8.38 -23.30
N GLY A 189 -5.30 9.19 -22.37
CA GLY A 189 -6.45 8.87 -21.54
C GLY A 189 -6.14 8.26 -20.20
N ALA A 190 -4.90 8.37 -19.68
CA ALA A 190 -4.56 7.89 -18.34
C ALA A 190 -5.45 8.53 -17.27
N TRP A 191 -6.01 7.67 -16.41
CA TRP A 191 -6.80 8.05 -15.25
C TRP A 191 -5.94 8.06 -13.98
N ASN A 192 -5.22 6.96 -13.74
CA ASN A 192 -4.27 6.85 -12.66
C ASN A 192 -2.94 6.26 -13.16
N VAL A 193 -1.83 6.79 -12.69
CA VAL A 193 -0.47 6.24 -12.93
C VAL A 193 0.17 6.01 -11.58
N LEU A 194 0.53 4.75 -11.30
CA LEU A 194 1.11 4.29 -10.05
C LEU A 194 2.52 3.73 -10.33
N SER A 195 3.50 4.10 -9.50
CA SER A 195 4.90 3.74 -9.73
C SER A 195 5.51 3.11 -8.50
N PHE A 196 5.58 1.77 -8.49
CA PHE A 196 6.21 0.98 -7.42
C PHE A 196 6.91 -0.26 -8.03
N GLY A 197 6.14 -1.30 -8.40
CA GLY A 197 6.63 -2.52 -9.04
C GLY A 197 7.05 -3.64 -8.09
N PRO A 198 7.49 -4.75 -8.65
CA PRO A 198 7.61 -5.04 -10.08
C PRO A 198 6.30 -5.36 -10.79
N VAL A 199 6.36 -5.44 -12.13
CA VAL A 199 5.35 -6.15 -12.93
C VAL A 199 5.43 -7.63 -12.58
N LEU A 200 4.31 -8.24 -12.21
CA LEU A 200 4.22 -9.62 -11.76
C LEU A 200 3.80 -10.57 -12.89
N VAL A 201 2.85 -10.14 -13.69
CA VAL A 201 2.29 -10.90 -14.82
C VAL A 201 2.30 -10.04 -16.06
N GLU A 202 2.70 -10.60 -17.19
CA GLU A 202 2.70 -9.99 -18.51
C GLU A 202 2.22 -11.04 -19.51
N ASP A 203 1.32 -10.68 -20.41
CA ASP A 203 0.69 -11.59 -21.39
C ASP A 203 0.13 -12.88 -20.76
N GLY A 204 -0.44 -12.80 -19.56
CA GLY A 204 -1.02 -13.93 -18.86
C GLY A 204 -0.01 -14.91 -18.26
N LYS A 205 1.26 -14.53 -18.18
CA LYS A 205 2.35 -15.36 -17.62
C LYS A 205 3.07 -14.63 -16.51
N ALA A 206 3.47 -15.37 -15.46
CA ALA A 206 4.37 -14.83 -14.45
C ALA A 206 5.68 -14.36 -15.11
N ARG A 207 6.12 -13.16 -14.75
CA ARG A 207 7.35 -12.57 -15.26
C ARG A 207 8.56 -13.32 -14.73
N GLU A 208 9.60 -13.45 -15.57
CA GLU A 208 10.87 -14.04 -15.16
C GLU A 208 11.65 -13.12 -14.21
N GLY A 209 12.50 -13.69 -13.36
CA GLY A 209 13.37 -12.93 -12.46
C GLY A 209 12.72 -12.40 -11.20
N LEU A 210 11.49 -12.77 -10.87
CA LEU A 210 10.78 -12.32 -9.66
C LEU A 210 11.45 -12.74 -8.35
N LYS A 211 12.32 -13.77 -8.38
CA LYS A 211 13.17 -14.16 -7.22
C LYS A 211 14.38 -13.28 -7.03
N GLU A 212 14.78 -12.54 -8.04
CA GLU A 212 15.92 -11.66 -7.93
C GLU A 212 15.64 -10.52 -6.96
N ALA A 213 16.70 -10.00 -6.33
CA ALA A 213 16.56 -8.93 -5.34
C ALA A 213 15.97 -7.67 -6.00
N TYR A 214 14.70 -7.42 -5.75
CA TYR A 214 14.05 -6.16 -6.13
C TYR A 214 14.31 -5.11 -5.04
N LYS A 215 14.86 -3.99 -5.44
CA LYS A 215 15.12 -2.85 -4.56
C LYS A 215 14.23 -1.69 -4.94
N VAL A 216 13.54 -1.16 -3.95
CA VAL A 216 12.81 0.11 -4.09
C VAL A 216 13.81 1.25 -3.93
N ASP A 217 13.83 2.20 -4.86
CA ASP A 217 14.70 3.37 -4.79
C ASP A 217 14.45 4.13 -3.49
N GLY A 218 15.53 4.44 -2.78
CA GLY A 218 15.48 5.10 -1.48
C GLY A 218 15.33 4.15 -0.27
N LEU A 219 14.99 2.88 -0.49
CA LEU A 219 15.00 1.85 0.54
C LEU A 219 16.21 0.93 0.33
N ASN A 220 17.04 0.78 1.35
CA ASN A 220 18.26 -0.05 1.29
C ASN A 220 17.97 -1.53 1.59
N VAL A 221 16.74 -1.98 1.35
CA VAL A 221 16.26 -3.33 1.65
C VAL A 221 15.74 -4.02 0.40
N SER A 222 15.93 -5.34 0.34
CA SER A 222 15.30 -6.18 -0.68
C SER A 222 13.91 -6.56 -0.22
N ILE A 223 12.93 -6.39 -1.09
CA ILE A 223 11.53 -6.74 -0.83
C ILE A 223 11.07 -7.98 -1.60
N SER A 224 11.99 -8.78 -2.16
CA SER A 224 11.64 -9.98 -2.95
C SER A 224 11.20 -11.19 -2.11
N GLY A 225 11.48 -11.20 -0.80
CA GLY A 225 11.05 -12.27 0.11
C GLY A 225 9.56 -12.24 0.48
N PRO A 226 9.12 -13.17 1.35
CA PRO A 226 7.75 -13.15 1.88
C PRO A 226 7.48 -11.90 2.70
N GLU A 227 6.51 -11.11 2.26
CA GLU A 227 6.14 -9.82 2.84
C GLU A 227 4.62 -9.59 2.76
N PRO A 228 4.03 -8.70 3.57
CA PRO A 228 2.71 -8.17 3.29
C PRO A 228 2.70 -7.50 1.92
N ARG A 229 1.64 -7.71 1.13
CA ARG A 229 1.55 -7.25 -0.27
C ARG A 229 0.20 -6.64 -0.58
N THR A 230 0.24 -5.62 -1.42
CA THR A 230 -0.92 -5.16 -2.20
C THR A 230 -0.54 -5.19 -3.66
N ALA A 231 -1.39 -5.80 -4.49
CA ALA A 231 -1.14 -5.88 -5.91
C ALA A 231 -2.47 -5.85 -6.68
N ILE A 232 -2.43 -5.37 -7.93
CA ILE A 232 -3.59 -5.29 -8.80
C ILE A 232 -3.33 -6.07 -10.10
N GLY A 233 -4.31 -6.86 -10.52
CA GLY A 233 -4.35 -7.63 -11.75
C GLY A 233 -5.47 -7.17 -12.69
N TYR A 234 -5.27 -7.37 -13.97
CA TYR A 234 -6.18 -7.01 -15.04
C TYR A 234 -6.79 -8.26 -15.66
N LEU A 235 -8.10 -8.39 -15.56
CA LEU A 235 -8.90 -9.48 -16.12
C LEU A 235 -9.51 -9.10 -17.47
N GLY A 236 -9.70 -7.82 -17.72
CA GLY A 236 -10.29 -7.28 -18.92
C GLY A 236 -10.78 -5.84 -18.70
N PRO A 237 -11.34 -5.16 -19.72
CA PRO A 237 -11.81 -3.79 -19.54
C PRO A 237 -12.81 -3.67 -18.38
N ASN A 238 -12.53 -2.75 -17.46
CA ASN A 238 -13.34 -2.50 -16.27
C ASN A 238 -13.43 -3.69 -15.28
N HIS A 239 -12.55 -4.69 -15.40
CA HIS A 239 -12.54 -5.86 -14.54
C HIS A 239 -11.14 -6.10 -13.96
N PHE A 240 -11.01 -6.03 -12.65
CA PHE A 240 -9.75 -6.03 -11.92
C PHE A 240 -9.81 -7.03 -10.77
N LEU A 241 -8.67 -7.63 -10.46
CA LEU A 241 -8.45 -8.43 -9.26
C LEU A 241 -7.42 -7.73 -8.39
N ILE A 242 -7.76 -7.40 -7.15
CA ILE A 242 -6.78 -6.91 -6.18
C ILE A 242 -6.47 -8.03 -5.19
N LEU A 243 -5.18 -8.20 -4.87
CA LEU A 243 -4.74 -9.08 -3.81
C LEU A 243 -4.17 -8.24 -2.67
N VAL A 244 -4.68 -8.47 -1.46
CA VAL A 244 -4.15 -7.93 -0.22
C VAL A 244 -3.67 -9.10 0.62
N VAL A 245 -2.39 -9.15 0.94
CA VAL A 245 -1.73 -10.26 1.63
C VAL A 245 -1.22 -9.77 2.98
N ASP A 246 -1.73 -10.33 4.06
CA ASP A 246 -1.17 -10.11 5.39
C ASP A 246 0.20 -10.78 5.52
N GLY A 247 1.06 -10.27 6.38
CA GLY A 247 2.38 -10.84 6.55
C GLY A 247 3.11 -10.36 7.80
N ARG A 248 4.35 -10.84 7.99
CA ARG A 248 5.20 -10.53 9.15
C ARG A 248 4.56 -10.93 10.50
N GLN A 249 3.62 -11.88 10.50
CA GLN A 249 2.86 -12.30 11.68
C GLN A 249 2.98 -13.81 11.88
N THR A 250 3.86 -14.22 12.80
CA THR A 250 4.12 -15.61 13.12
C THR A 250 2.85 -16.35 13.53
N GLY A 251 2.59 -17.52 12.92
CA GLY A 251 1.40 -18.34 13.19
C GLY A 251 0.11 -17.86 12.53
N TYR A 252 0.11 -16.66 11.91
CA TYR A 252 -1.05 -16.15 11.18
C TYR A 252 -0.76 -15.99 9.68
N SER A 253 0.22 -15.19 9.31
CA SER A 253 0.61 -15.01 7.91
C SER A 253 2.06 -14.57 7.79
N ARG A 254 2.86 -15.29 7.01
CA ARG A 254 4.23 -14.90 6.70
C ARG A 254 4.33 -13.86 5.59
N GLY A 255 3.27 -13.71 4.81
CA GLY A 255 3.24 -12.94 3.57
C GLY A 255 3.57 -13.80 2.34
N MET A 256 3.59 -13.17 1.18
CA MET A 256 3.95 -13.78 -0.12
C MET A 256 5.21 -13.19 -0.70
N ASP A 257 6.02 -14.01 -1.36
CA ASP A 257 7.01 -13.53 -2.32
C ASP A 257 6.33 -13.19 -3.67
N PHE A 258 7.09 -12.60 -4.59
CA PHE A 258 6.53 -12.17 -5.86
C PHE A 258 6.10 -13.31 -6.79
N GLU A 259 6.75 -14.49 -6.71
CA GLU A 259 6.34 -15.64 -7.51
C GLU A 259 5.01 -16.23 -7.03
N GLU A 260 4.85 -16.33 -5.70
CA GLU A 260 3.58 -16.77 -5.09
C GLU A 260 2.45 -15.82 -5.46
N LEU A 261 2.72 -14.51 -5.38
CA LEU A 261 1.75 -13.47 -5.72
C LEU A 261 1.39 -13.52 -7.22
N ALA A 262 2.38 -13.61 -8.10
CA ALA A 262 2.17 -13.74 -9.55
C ALA A 262 1.38 -15.00 -9.92
N LYS A 263 1.64 -16.11 -9.24
CA LYS A 263 0.94 -17.38 -9.45
C LYS A 263 -0.56 -17.24 -9.22
N VAL A 264 -0.98 -16.56 -8.14
CA VAL A 264 -2.41 -16.34 -7.86
C VAL A 264 -3.07 -15.56 -9.00
N PHE A 265 -2.44 -14.50 -9.51
CA PHE A 265 -2.98 -13.74 -10.64
C PHE A 265 -3.09 -14.55 -11.93
N VAL A 266 -2.08 -15.39 -12.24
CA VAL A 266 -2.12 -16.27 -13.41
C VAL A 266 -3.24 -17.32 -13.28
N GLU A 267 -3.43 -17.90 -12.09
CA GLU A 267 -4.51 -18.88 -11.81
C GLU A 267 -5.90 -18.28 -12.00
N HIS A 268 -6.06 -16.97 -11.76
CA HIS A 268 -7.30 -16.23 -12.00
C HIS A 268 -7.45 -15.73 -13.45
N GLY A 269 -6.45 -15.95 -14.30
CA GLY A 269 -6.49 -15.56 -15.71
C GLY A 269 -6.17 -14.08 -15.97
N CYS A 270 -5.53 -13.39 -15.03
CA CYS A 270 -5.07 -12.03 -15.24
C CYS A 270 -4.03 -11.99 -16.39
N THR A 271 -4.20 -11.07 -17.32
CA THR A 271 -3.25 -10.88 -18.42
C THR A 271 -2.11 -9.94 -18.04
N LEU A 272 -2.31 -9.07 -17.07
CA LEU A 272 -1.34 -8.17 -16.47
C LEU A 272 -1.52 -8.16 -14.95
N ALA A 273 -0.43 -8.06 -14.18
CA ALA A 273 -0.49 -7.79 -12.75
C ALA A 273 0.72 -6.98 -12.29
N TYR A 274 0.49 -6.11 -11.30
CA TYR A 274 1.47 -5.15 -10.83
C TYR A 274 1.45 -5.03 -9.31
N ASN A 275 2.64 -5.06 -8.70
CA ASN A 275 2.79 -4.92 -7.25
C ASN A 275 2.78 -3.44 -6.86
N GLN A 276 2.07 -3.13 -5.77
CA GLN A 276 2.01 -1.84 -5.11
C GLN A 276 2.90 -1.82 -3.86
N ASP A 277 2.83 -0.74 -3.08
CA ASP A 277 3.51 -0.69 -1.79
C ASP A 277 3.01 -1.79 -0.85
N GLY A 278 3.91 -2.26 0.01
CA GLY A 278 3.71 -3.42 0.86
C GLY A 278 4.12 -3.16 2.31
N GLY A 279 4.44 -4.23 3.04
CA GLY A 279 4.88 -4.11 4.43
C GLY A 279 3.81 -3.51 5.34
N GLY A 280 4.18 -2.50 6.12
CA GLY A 280 3.28 -1.83 7.06
C GLY A 280 2.15 -1.01 6.42
N SER A 281 2.25 -0.71 5.11
CA SER A 281 1.22 0.03 4.38
C SER A 281 0.02 -0.83 3.96
N VAL A 282 0.12 -2.17 4.07
CA VAL A 282 -0.90 -3.09 3.56
C VAL A 282 -2.16 -3.02 4.38
N THR A 283 -3.17 -2.37 3.83
CA THR A 283 -4.47 -2.19 4.48
C THR A 283 -5.61 -2.37 3.47
N LEU A 284 -6.63 -3.11 3.90
CA LEU A 284 -7.90 -3.31 3.21
C LEU A 284 -9.03 -2.75 4.06
N TYR A 285 -9.66 -1.71 3.57
CA TYR A 285 -10.89 -1.14 4.14
C TYR A 285 -12.09 -1.56 3.30
N GLN A 286 -13.17 -1.93 3.95
CA GLN A 286 -14.46 -2.20 3.32
C GLN A 286 -15.60 -1.77 4.24
N ASP A 287 -16.55 -1.03 3.72
CA ASP A 287 -17.84 -0.69 4.37
C ASP A 287 -17.70 -0.17 5.82
N GLY A 288 -16.70 0.64 6.11
CA GLY A 288 -16.48 1.26 7.42
C GLY A 288 -15.43 0.59 8.29
N GLU A 289 -14.87 -0.55 7.90
CA GLU A 289 -13.99 -1.35 8.73
C GLU A 289 -12.70 -1.75 8.01
N ILE A 290 -11.60 -1.94 8.77
CA ILE A 290 -10.39 -2.60 8.27
C ILE A 290 -10.61 -4.10 8.32
N VAL A 291 -10.51 -4.75 7.16
CA VAL A 291 -10.88 -6.16 6.97
C VAL A 291 -9.69 -7.11 7.13
N ASN A 292 -8.49 -6.66 6.75
CA ASN A 292 -7.27 -7.45 6.92
C ASN A 292 -6.64 -7.24 8.31
N SER A 293 -5.48 -7.86 8.56
CA SER A 293 -4.68 -7.68 9.77
C SER A 293 -3.38 -6.96 9.42
N PRO A 294 -3.36 -5.60 9.39
CA PRO A 294 -2.15 -4.86 9.08
C PRO A 294 -1.03 -5.19 10.07
N CYS A 295 0.20 -5.38 9.57
CA CYS A 295 1.32 -5.60 10.47
C CYS A 295 1.74 -4.28 11.13
N PRO A 296 2.19 -4.32 12.41
CA PRO A 296 2.70 -3.12 13.08
C PRO A 296 3.86 -2.50 12.29
N VAL A 297 3.86 -1.17 12.13
CA VAL A 297 5.01 -0.45 11.56
C VAL A 297 6.15 -0.54 12.58
N VAL A 298 7.22 -1.23 12.22
CA VAL A 298 8.44 -1.24 13.05
C VAL A 298 9.17 0.06 12.78
N SER A 299 9.20 0.96 13.76
CA SER A 299 9.77 2.32 13.69
C SER A 299 11.27 2.42 13.33
N ASN A 300 11.91 1.30 12.98
CA ASN A 300 13.32 1.21 12.62
C ASN A 300 13.56 1.05 11.10
N GLU A 301 12.54 1.11 10.27
CA GLU A 301 12.62 0.96 8.81
C GLU A 301 12.53 2.29 8.03
N LEU A 302 12.59 3.44 8.73
CA LEU A 302 12.67 4.78 8.10
C LEU A 302 14.08 5.35 8.19
#